data_e45ad39e3d15dd1d07b11bb97b71f373
#
_entry.id   e45ad39e3d15dd1d07b11bb97b71f373
#
_cell.length_a   1.000
_cell.length_b   1.000
_cell.length_c   1.000
_cell.angle_alpha   90.00
_cell.angle_beta   90.00
_cell.angle_gamma   90.00
#
_symmetry.space_group_name_H-M   'P 1'
#
loop_
_entity.id
_entity.type
_entity.pdbx_description
1 polymer ?
#
loop_
_entity_poly.entity_id
_entity_poly.type
_entity_poly.pdbx_seq_one_letter_code
_entity_poly.pdbx_strand_id
1 'polypeptide(L)'
;MKQAVLGAVVAAALMGGAVTTQAQVRGLPVYNSGVPRGIGIHGDVGFPNDEAGGGTAYGVTAKSGFGPFGATATLATYHPDGPGGSDLSVGATLNYRLFGGPLVPLSVTLQGGVGYAKPESGFLPGEDVHDWHFPFGLGFGLVIPNPILAIRPWLAPRLDIVRTSVAGDSRTDPNFGLSGGLELNMLSGFGVHASYDAVFADGGTPGVFGVGAHYTFRVPGL
;
A
#
# COMPACT_ATOMS: atom_id res chain seq x y z
N MET A 1 -38.34 -6.71 14.77
CA MET A 1 -37.37 -6.52 15.86
C MET A 1 -35.97 -7.04 15.50
N LYS A 2 -35.75 -8.25 14.98
CA LYS A 2 -34.41 -8.77 14.62
C LYS A 2 -33.67 -7.92 13.55
N GLN A 3 -34.38 -7.43 12.54
CA GLN A 3 -33.76 -6.58 11.48
C GLN A 3 -33.37 -5.20 11.98
N ALA A 4 -34.12 -4.60 12.92
CA ALA A 4 -33.76 -3.30 13.51
C ALA A 4 -32.54 -3.39 14.44
N VAL A 5 -32.39 -4.52 15.15
CA VAL A 5 -31.20 -4.78 16.00
C VAL A 5 -29.99 -5.04 15.13
N LEU A 6 -30.12 -5.79 14.04
CA LEU A 6 -29.02 -6.03 13.10
C LEU A 6 -28.56 -4.71 12.44
N GLY A 7 -29.49 -3.87 11.98
CA GLY A 7 -29.17 -2.56 11.42
C GLY A 7 -28.49 -1.62 12.42
N ALA A 8 -28.87 -1.64 13.69
CA ALA A 8 -28.23 -0.85 14.74
C ALA A 8 -26.82 -1.37 15.07
N VAL A 9 -26.60 -2.68 15.06
CA VAL A 9 -25.29 -3.31 15.29
C VAL A 9 -24.35 -3.05 14.11
N VAL A 10 -24.85 -3.13 12.88
CA VAL A 10 -24.07 -2.80 11.67
C VAL A 10 -23.71 -1.32 11.64
N ALA A 11 -24.67 -0.42 11.97
CA ALA A 11 -24.40 1.01 12.08
C ALA A 11 -23.40 1.31 13.21
N ALA A 12 -23.47 0.62 14.35
CA ALA A 12 -22.52 0.77 15.45
C ALA A 12 -21.14 0.20 15.08
N ALA A 13 -21.06 -0.88 14.32
CA ALA A 13 -19.81 -1.43 13.81
C ALA A 13 -19.16 -0.51 12.75
N LEU A 14 -19.97 0.16 11.92
CA LEU A 14 -19.48 1.16 10.96
C LEU A 14 -19.11 2.49 11.63
N MET A 15 -19.70 2.84 12.78
CA MET A 15 -19.44 4.08 13.50
C MET A 15 -18.46 3.94 14.66
N GLY A 16 -18.30 2.76 15.22
CA GLY A 16 -17.47 2.51 16.41
C GLY A 16 -16.28 1.58 16.17
N GLY A 17 -16.24 0.84 15.05
CA GLY A 17 -15.02 0.22 14.58
C GLY A 17 -14.11 1.34 14.10
N ALA A 18 -12.93 1.50 14.69
CA ALA A 18 -11.86 2.24 14.03
C ALA A 18 -11.73 1.63 12.64
N VAL A 19 -12.19 2.36 11.61
CA VAL A 19 -11.91 2.00 10.22
C VAL A 19 -10.41 2.06 10.17
N THR A 20 -9.77 0.90 10.25
CA THR A 20 -8.34 0.79 10.06
C THR A 20 -8.07 1.16 8.60
N THR A 21 -7.96 2.47 8.36
CA THR A 21 -7.55 3.01 7.07
C THR A 21 -6.12 2.54 6.87
N GLN A 22 -5.99 1.38 6.23
CA GLN A 22 -4.72 0.78 5.93
C GLN A 22 -4.30 1.17 4.51
N ALA A 23 -3.04 0.98 4.22
CA ALA A 23 -2.47 1.12 2.90
C ALA A 23 -3.23 0.31 1.83
N GLN A 24 -3.03 0.60 0.57
CA GLN A 24 -3.66 -0.06 -0.58
C GLN A 24 -3.76 -1.59 -0.47
N VAL A 25 -2.74 -2.22 0.13
CA VAL A 25 -2.69 -3.63 0.49
C VAL A 25 -2.48 -3.71 1.99
N ARG A 26 -3.32 -4.45 2.70
CA ARG A 26 -3.34 -4.45 4.17
C ARG A 26 -1.99 -4.81 4.77
N GLY A 27 -1.54 -4.00 5.71
CA GLY A 27 -0.31 -4.19 6.47
C GLY A 27 0.99 -3.96 5.69
N LEU A 28 0.94 -3.50 4.44
CA LEU A 28 2.11 -3.10 3.67
C LEU A 28 2.06 -1.61 3.31
N PRO A 29 3.19 -0.89 3.30
CA PRO A 29 3.25 0.49 2.84
C PRO A 29 2.86 0.65 1.37
N VAL A 30 2.28 1.79 1.01
CA VAL A 30 2.10 2.18 -0.40
C VAL A 30 3.42 2.71 -0.95
N TYR A 31 3.98 2.00 -1.92
CA TYR A 31 5.24 2.38 -2.55
C TYR A 31 5.01 3.25 -3.79
N ASN A 32 5.62 4.43 -3.84
CA ASN A 32 5.70 5.27 -5.03
C ASN A 32 7.10 5.89 -5.17
N SER A 33 8.09 5.03 -5.34
CA SER A 33 9.49 5.44 -5.54
C SER A 33 9.81 5.86 -6.99
N GLY A 34 8.79 5.96 -7.85
CA GLY A 34 8.90 6.32 -9.25
C GLY A 34 8.54 5.17 -10.20
N VAL A 35 8.71 5.42 -11.51
CA VAL A 35 8.51 4.39 -12.54
C VAL A 35 9.67 3.41 -12.52
N PRO A 36 9.42 2.10 -12.33
CA PRO A 36 10.48 1.09 -12.35
C PRO A 36 11.15 1.00 -13.72
N ARG A 37 12.36 0.44 -13.76
CA ARG A 37 13.06 0.14 -15.00
C ARG A 37 13.12 -1.38 -15.18
N GLY A 38 12.52 -1.89 -16.27
CA GLY A 38 12.44 -3.32 -16.53
C GLY A 38 11.37 -4.02 -15.68
N ILE A 39 11.58 -5.28 -15.37
CA ILE A 39 10.67 -6.10 -14.57
C ILE A 39 11.33 -6.38 -13.22
N GLY A 40 10.61 -6.16 -12.12
CA GLY A 40 11.09 -6.40 -10.76
C GLY A 40 10.14 -7.29 -9.98
N ILE A 41 10.72 -8.07 -9.08
CA ILE A 41 9.97 -8.85 -8.07
C ILE A 41 10.48 -8.40 -6.70
N HIS A 42 9.55 -8.07 -5.81
CA HIS A 42 9.80 -7.61 -4.45
C HIS A 42 9.18 -8.58 -3.47
N GLY A 43 9.87 -8.83 -2.37
CA GLY A 43 9.34 -9.48 -1.18
C GLY A 43 9.37 -8.50 -0.02
N ASP A 44 8.25 -8.35 0.67
CA ASP A 44 8.02 -7.30 1.65
C ASP A 44 7.53 -7.89 2.97
N VAL A 45 7.96 -7.30 4.08
CA VAL A 45 7.41 -7.51 5.42
C VAL A 45 6.97 -6.17 5.96
N GLY A 46 5.74 -6.10 6.45
CA GLY A 46 5.14 -4.91 7.04
C GLY A 46 4.83 -5.09 8.52
N PHE A 47 4.96 -3.99 9.26
CA PHE A 47 4.71 -3.90 10.70
C PHE A 47 3.76 -2.74 10.96
N PRO A 48 2.42 -3.00 10.90
CA PRO A 48 1.42 -2.01 11.26
C PRO A 48 1.54 -1.59 12.72
N ASN A 49 1.25 -0.30 13.00
CA ASN A 49 1.13 0.17 14.38
C ASN A 49 -0.20 -0.28 15.01
N ASP A 50 -0.41 -0.03 16.30
CA ASP A 50 -1.63 -0.42 17.03
C ASP A 50 -2.89 0.19 16.40
N GLU A 51 -2.82 1.43 15.89
CA GLU A 51 -3.94 2.10 15.21
C GLU A 51 -4.27 1.45 13.86
N ALA A 52 -3.32 0.76 13.23
CA ALA A 52 -3.51 -0.06 12.04
C ALA A 52 -3.82 -1.53 12.35
N GLY A 53 -4.00 -1.88 13.64
CA GLY A 53 -4.34 -3.23 14.10
C GLY A 53 -3.14 -4.09 14.50
N GLY A 54 -1.93 -3.52 14.56
CA GLY A 54 -0.70 -4.25 14.96
C GLY A 54 -0.35 -5.42 14.06
N GLY A 55 0.47 -6.33 14.54
CA GLY A 55 0.78 -7.59 13.87
C GLY A 55 1.80 -7.50 12.74
N THR A 56 1.70 -8.41 11.76
CA THR A 56 2.70 -8.53 10.69
C THR A 56 2.05 -8.86 9.36
N ALA A 57 2.53 -8.26 8.28
CA ALA A 57 2.13 -8.59 6.93
C ALA A 57 3.31 -9.08 6.09
N TYR A 58 3.03 -9.98 5.15
CA TYR A 58 3.99 -10.48 4.18
C TYR A 58 3.42 -10.29 2.78
N GLY A 59 4.23 -9.81 1.85
CA GLY A 59 3.77 -9.57 0.49
C GLY A 59 4.79 -9.86 -0.58
N VAL A 60 4.26 -10.08 -1.78
CA VAL A 60 5.04 -10.19 -3.01
C VAL A 60 4.48 -9.19 -4.01
N THR A 61 5.36 -8.38 -4.59
CA THR A 61 4.99 -7.37 -5.59
C THR A 61 5.77 -7.60 -6.88
N ALA A 62 5.05 -7.72 -7.98
CA ALA A 62 5.62 -7.62 -9.32
C ALA A 62 5.53 -6.17 -9.81
N LYS A 63 6.62 -5.65 -10.36
CA LYS A 63 6.69 -4.28 -10.92
C LYS A 63 7.20 -4.36 -12.37
N SER A 64 6.65 -3.51 -13.22
CA SER A 64 7.14 -3.34 -14.59
C SER A 64 7.07 -1.88 -15.00
N GLY A 65 8.05 -1.44 -15.81
CA GLY A 65 8.07 -0.07 -16.35
C GLY A 65 8.51 -0.05 -17.80
N PHE A 66 7.79 0.74 -18.59
CA PHE A 66 8.07 0.99 -20.00
C PHE A 66 7.91 2.49 -20.31
N GLY A 67 9.00 3.12 -20.73
CA GLY A 67 9.02 4.55 -21.02
C GLY A 67 8.62 5.40 -19.80
N PRO A 68 7.57 6.25 -19.88
CA PRO A 68 7.07 7.02 -18.76
C PRO A 68 6.07 6.25 -17.88
N PHE A 69 5.66 5.05 -18.26
CA PHE A 69 4.62 4.27 -17.59
C PHE A 69 5.22 3.18 -16.70
N GLY A 70 4.55 2.89 -15.61
CA GLY A 70 4.83 1.77 -14.72
C GLY A 70 3.57 1.14 -14.20
N ALA A 71 3.64 -0.14 -13.89
CA ALA A 71 2.58 -0.89 -13.25
C ALA A 71 3.13 -1.75 -12.13
N THR A 72 2.34 -1.95 -11.08
CA THR A 72 2.62 -2.91 -10.01
C THR A 72 1.42 -3.78 -9.76
N ALA A 73 1.67 -5.02 -9.32
CA ALA A 73 0.66 -5.91 -8.77
C ALA A 73 1.21 -6.53 -7.49
N THR A 74 0.44 -6.47 -6.41
CA THR A 74 0.83 -6.94 -5.07
C THR A 74 -0.17 -7.96 -4.57
N LEU A 75 0.33 -9.03 -3.97
CA LEU A 75 -0.41 -9.99 -3.19
C LEU A 75 0.19 -10.01 -1.79
N ALA A 76 -0.65 -9.92 -0.75
CA ALA A 76 -0.18 -9.95 0.62
C ALA A 76 -1.12 -10.71 1.55
N THR A 77 -0.55 -11.24 2.62
CA THR A 77 -1.28 -11.79 3.76
C THR A 77 -0.94 -10.96 4.99
N TYR A 78 -1.95 -10.63 5.78
CA TYR A 78 -1.83 -9.85 7.00
C TYR A 78 -2.34 -10.64 8.19
N HIS A 79 -1.57 -10.62 9.26
CA HIS A 79 -1.83 -11.28 10.55
C HIS A 79 -1.95 -10.20 11.61
N PRO A 80 -3.15 -9.70 11.93
CA PRO A 80 -3.35 -8.69 12.98
C PRO A 80 -3.03 -9.25 14.36
N ASP A 81 -2.67 -8.37 15.29
CA ASP A 81 -2.60 -8.72 16.70
C ASP A 81 -4.01 -8.78 17.27
N GLY A 82 -4.43 -9.95 17.76
CA GLY A 82 -5.73 -10.12 18.37
C GLY A 82 -6.53 -11.32 17.84
N PRO A 83 -7.78 -11.49 18.27
CA PRO A 83 -8.64 -12.57 17.79
C PRO A 83 -9.07 -12.29 16.35
N GLY A 84 -8.64 -13.10 15.42
CA GLY A 84 -8.95 -13.02 14.00
C GLY A 84 -8.05 -13.95 13.19
N GLY A 85 -8.46 -14.23 11.96
CA GLY A 85 -7.67 -14.99 11.00
C GLY A 85 -6.69 -14.12 10.23
N SER A 86 -5.96 -14.76 9.32
CA SER A 86 -5.10 -14.06 8.37
C SER A 86 -5.93 -13.51 7.21
N ASP A 87 -5.76 -12.26 6.90
CA ASP A 87 -6.41 -11.60 5.78
C ASP A 87 -5.56 -11.68 4.52
N LEU A 88 -6.18 -12.07 3.41
CA LEU A 88 -5.56 -11.97 2.09
C LEU A 88 -5.98 -10.66 1.43
N SER A 89 -5.02 -9.95 0.86
CA SER A 89 -5.26 -8.72 0.12
C SER A 89 -4.49 -8.68 -1.20
N VAL A 90 -5.07 -8.01 -2.17
CA VAL A 90 -4.48 -7.82 -3.49
C VAL A 90 -4.54 -6.35 -3.88
N GLY A 91 -3.56 -5.89 -4.63
CA GLY A 91 -3.53 -4.51 -5.10
C GLY A 91 -2.80 -4.35 -6.42
N ALA A 92 -3.12 -3.27 -7.12
CA ALA A 92 -2.43 -2.88 -8.33
C ALA A 92 -2.30 -1.36 -8.42
N THR A 93 -1.19 -0.86 -8.97
CA THR A 93 -1.00 0.57 -9.26
C THR A 93 -0.58 0.79 -10.70
N LEU A 94 -0.95 1.95 -11.22
CA LEU A 94 -0.40 2.51 -12.44
C LEU A 94 0.35 3.80 -12.09
N ASN A 95 1.51 3.98 -12.71
CA ASN A 95 2.38 5.10 -12.50
C ASN A 95 2.67 5.79 -13.83
N TYR A 96 2.68 7.12 -13.82
CA TYR A 96 3.07 7.94 -14.96
C TYR A 96 4.13 8.96 -14.54
N ARG A 97 5.28 8.96 -15.20
CA ARG A 97 6.36 9.92 -14.94
C ARG A 97 6.01 11.27 -15.54
N LEU A 98 5.75 12.26 -14.68
CA LEU A 98 5.49 13.64 -15.07
C LEU A 98 6.78 14.39 -15.36
N PHE A 99 7.82 14.12 -14.56
CA PHE A 99 9.11 14.77 -14.65
C PHE A 99 10.25 13.80 -14.30
N GLY A 100 11.45 14.06 -14.83
CA GLY A 100 12.64 13.26 -14.58
C GLY A 100 12.90 12.25 -15.69
N GLY A 101 14.04 11.61 -15.60
CA GLY A 101 14.53 10.66 -16.61
C GLY A 101 15.90 10.11 -16.24
N PRO A 102 16.56 9.38 -17.15
CA PRO A 102 17.86 8.76 -16.87
C PRO A 102 18.97 9.74 -16.48
N LEU A 103 18.89 10.98 -16.97
CA LEU A 103 19.90 12.02 -16.76
C LEU A 103 19.52 13.03 -15.65
N VAL A 104 18.30 12.97 -15.13
CA VAL A 104 17.80 13.87 -14.10
C VAL A 104 17.66 13.10 -12.80
N PRO A 105 18.37 13.48 -11.73
CA PRO A 105 18.32 12.74 -10.46
C PRO A 105 16.96 12.81 -9.77
N LEU A 106 16.19 13.88 -9.99
CA LEU A 106 14.84 14.06 -9.43
C LEU A 106 13.79 13.48 -10.38
N SER A 107 12.81 12.78 -9.83
CA SER A 107 11.64 12.31 -10.57
C SER A 107 10.35 12.69 -9.85
N VAL A 108 9.32 13.05 -10.64
CA VAL A 108 7.94 13.25 -10.16
C VAL A 108 7.05 12.27 -10.91
N THR A 109 6.25 11.51 -10.16
CA THR A 109 5.42 10.44 -10.70
C THR A 109 4.00 10.61 -10.20
N LEU A 110 3.02 10.57 -11.11
CA LEU A 110 1.62 10.40 -10.77
C LEU A 110 1.34 8.92 -10.54
N GLN A 111 0.62 8.57 -9.49
CA GLN A 111 0.21 7.20 -9.19
C GLN A 111 -1.29 7.14 -8.93
N GLY A 112 -1.94 6.13 -9.47
CA GLY A 112 -3.28 5.72 -9.11
C GLY A 112 -3.31 4.22 -8.87
N GLY A 113 -4.11 3.76 -7.93
CA GLY A 113 -4.16 2.35 -7.58
C GLY A 113 -5.52 1.86 -7.12
N VAL A 114 -5.62 0.56 -6.98
CA VAL A 114 -6.75 -0.14 -6.38
C VAL A 114 -6.22 -1.26 -5.49
N GLY A 115 -6.83 -1.42 -4.33
CA GLY A 115 -6.61 -2.53 -3.43
C GLY A 115 -7.93 -3.17 -3.02
N TYR A 116 -7.89 -4.44 -2.73
CA TYR A 116 -9.02 -5.20 -2.22
C TYR A 116 -8.58 -6.14 -1.12
N ALA A 117 -9.34 -6.17 -0.04
CA ALA A 117 -9.18 -7.12 1.04
C ALA A 117 -10.55 -7.64 1.50
N LYS A 118 -10.55 -8.84 2.04
CA LYS A 118 -11.70 -9.44 2.70
C LYS A 118 -11.28 -9.81 4.13
N PRO A 119 -11.32 -8.84 5.07
CA PRO A 119 -10.98 -9.12 6.45
C PRO A 119 -11.99 -10.04 7.12
N GLU A 120 -11.50 -10.96 7.96
CA GLU A 120 -12.38 -11.74 8.82
C GLU A 120 -12.93 -10.84 9.93
N SER A 121 -14.26 -10.66 9.96
CA SER A 121 -14.92 -9.86 11.00
C SER A 121 -15.01 -10.64 12.31
N GLY A 122 -14.14 -10.31 13.27
CA GLY A 122 -14.25 -10.83 14.64
C GLY A 122 -15.48 -10.35 15.39
N PHE A 123 -16.13 -9.25 14.96
CA PHE A 123 -17.29 -8.63 15.63
C PHE A 123 -18.63 -9.06 15.04
N LEU A 124 -18.68 -9.54 13.80
CA LEU A 124 -19.89 -9.97 13.11
C LEU A 124 -19.65 -11.35 12.49
N PRO A 125 -19.66 -12.44 13.28
CA PRO A 125 -19.46 -13.78 12.76
C PRO A 125 -20.49 -14.14 11.70
N GLY A 126 -20.02 -14.48 10.50
CA GLY A 126 -20.87 -14.89 9.37
C GLY A 126 -21.23 -13.75 8.39
N GLU A 127 -20.79 -12.52 8.63
CA GLU A 127 -20.95 -11.42 7.67
C GLU A 127 -19.62 -11.18 6.93
N ASP A 128 -19.70 -11.06 5.62
CA ASP A 128 -18.57 -10.73 4.76
C ASP A 128 -18.28 -9.22 4.81
N VAL A 129 -17.04 -8.86 5.14
CA VAL A 129 -16.53 -7.49 5.04
C VAL A 129 -15.72 -7.37 3.77
N HIS A 130 -15.94 -6.31 3.01
CA HIS A 130 -15.21 -6.02 1.78
C HIS A 130 -14.62 -4.62 1.87
N ASP A 131 -13.28 -4.53 1.80
CA ASP A 131 -12.55 -3.28 1.80
C ASP A 131 -11.94 -3.01 0.44
N TRP A 132 -12.26 -1.85 -0.12
CA TRP A 132 -11.68 -1.33 -1.33
C TRP A 132 -10.88 -0.08 -1.03
N HIS A 133 -9.64 0.00 -1.52
CA HIS A 133 -8.75 1.14 -1.39
C HIS A 133 -8.41 1.71 -2.75
N PHE A 134 -8.49 3.03 -2.88
CA PHE A 134 -8.16 3.75 -4.10
C PHE A 134 -7.18 4.88 -3.78
N PRO A 135 -5.86 4.57 -3.69
CA PRO A 135 -4.83 5.59 -3.52
C PRO A 135 -4.60 6.35 -4.82
N PHE A 136 -4.52 7.69 -4.71
CA PHE A 136 -4.18 8.58 -5.83
C PHE A 136 -3.25 9.69 -5.35
N GLY A 137 -2.06 9.84 -5.95
CA GLY A 137 -1.09 10.80 -5.44
C GLY A 137 0.12 11.03 -6.34
N LEU A 138 1.05 11.79 -5.79
CA LEU A 138 2.32 12.12 -6.41
C LEU A 138 3.46 11.44 -5.66
N GLY A 139 4.43 10.92 -6.40
CA GLY A 139 5.69 10.44 -5.86
C GLY A 139 6.83 11.37 -6.26
N PHE A 140 7.67 11.70 -5.30
CA PHE A 140 8.90 12.47 -5.48
C PHE A 140 10.08 11.55 -5.15
N GLY A 141 10.91 11.24 -6.12
CA GLY A 141 12.07 10.37 -5.95
C GLY A 141 13.35 11.08 -6.34
N LEU A 142 14.41 10.83 -5.59
CA LEU A 142 15.75 11.31 -5.90
C LEU A 142 16.66 10.09 -6.14
N VAL A 143 17.52 10.16 -7.13
CA VAL A 143 18.55 9.14 -7.39
C VAL A 143 19.91 9.73 -7.06
N ILE A 144 20.57 9.20 -6.04
CA ILE A 144 21.94 9.55 -5.67
C ILE A 144 22.85 8.43 -6.17
N PRO A 145 23.58 8.66 -7.28
CA PRO A 145 24.46 7.64 -7.84
C PRO A 145 25.70 7.44 -6.96
N ASN A 146 26.09 6.19 -6.82
CA ASN A 146 27.34 5.78 -6.17
C ASN A 146 27.94 4.66 -7.03
N PRO A 147 29.28 4.49 -7.09
CA PRO A 147 29.92 3.46 -7.89
C PRO A 147 29.50 2.02 -7.61
N ILE A 148 29.01 1.73 -6.40
CA ILE A 148 28.61 0.38 -5.97
C ILE A 148 27.09 0.19 -5.97
N LEU A 149 26.36 1.25 -5.57
CA LEU A 149 24.90 1.18 -5.42
C LEU A 149 24.26 2.55 -5.72
N ALA A 150 22.99 2.56 -6.09
CA ALA A 150 22.18 3.78 -6.16
C ALA A 150 21.31 3.89 -4.91
N ILE A 151 21.37 5.05 -4.27
CA ILE A 151 20.54 5.39 -3.11
C ILE A 151 19.34 6.19 -3.64
N ARG A 152 18.11 5.77 -3.30
CA ARG A 152 16.88 6.36 -3.83
C ARG A 152 15.91 6.70 -2.70
N PRO A 153 16.08 7.85 -2.02
CA PRO A 153 15.04 8.37 -1.13
C PRO A 153 13.82 8.82 -1.95
N TRP A 154 12.62 8.66 -1.36
CA TRP A 154 11.37 9.06 -1.98
C TRP A 154 10.34 9.47 -0.94
N LEU A 155 9.33 10.26 -1.39
CA LEU A 155 8.20 10.72 -0.60
C LEU A 155 6.96 10.76 -1.51
N ALA A 156 5.80 10.35 -1.00
CA ALA A 156 4.59 10.27 -1.77
C ALA A 156 3.34 10.68 -0.96
N PRO A 157 2.95 11.97 -1.05
CA PRO A 157 1.64 12.42 -0.59
C PRO A 157 0.54 11.90 -1.52
N ARG A 158 -0.61 11.52 -0.94
CA ARG A 158 -1.74 10.98 -1.68
C ARG A 158 -3.08 11.26 -1.03
N LEU A 159 -4.15 11.19 -1.82
CA LEU A 159 -5.51 10.98 -1.39
C LEU A 159 -5.75 9.46 -1.33
N ASP A 160 -6.27 8.98 -0.22
CA ASP A 160 -6.61 7.58 0.02
C ASP A 160 -8.12 7.46 0.22
N ILE A 161 -8.83 6.88 -0.74
CA ILE A 161 -10.27 6.69 -0.67
C ILE A 161 -10.53 5.24 -0.28
N VAL A 162 -11.13 5.05 0.89
CA VAL A 162 -11.45 3.73 1.42
C VAL A 162 -12.95 3.53 1.36
N ARG A 163 -13.39 2.40 0.78
CA ARG A 163 -14.78 1.97 0.77
C ARG A 163 -14.93 0.63 1.45
N THR A 164 -15.56 0.64 2.61
CA THR A 164 -15.90 -0.57 3.37
C THR A 164 -17.36 -0.93 3.16
N SER A 165 -17.64 -2.20 2.90
CA SER A 165 -19.00 -2.74 2.74
C SER A 165 -19.20 -3.92 3.69
N VAL A 166 -20.33 -3.90 4.43
CA VAL A 166 -20.71 -4.94 5.40
C VAL A 166 -22.22 -5.16 5.30
N ALA A 167 -22.67 -6.38 5.14
CA ALA A 167 -24.10 -6.78 5.13
C ALA A 167 -24.98 -5.96 4.16
N GLY A 168 -24.42 -5.45 3.07
CA GLY A 168 -25.13 -4.63 2.07
C GLY A 168 -25.06 -3.12 2.29
N ASP A 169 -24.64 -2.65 3.46
CA ASP A 169 -24.35 -1.26 3.73
C ASP A 169 -22.91 -0.92 3.32
N SER A 170 -22.66 0.32 2.88
CA SER A 170 -21.32 0.75 2.51
C SER A 170 -21.03 2.17 2.98
N ARG A 171 -19.79 2.40 3.37
CA ARG A 171 -19.24 3.71 3.74
C ARG A 171 -18.01 4.01 2.86
N THR A 172 -17.83 5.28 2.53
CA THR A 172 -16.66 5.75 1.78
C THR A 172 -16.04 6.92 2.50
N ASP A 173 -14.75 6.80 2.82
CA ASP A 173 -14.00 7.77 3.60
C ASP A 173 -12.75 8.22 2.79
N PRO A 174 -12.69 9.50 2.39
CA PRO A 174 -11.46 10.07 1.81
C PRO A 174 -10.53 10.52 2.94
N ASN A 175 -9.27 10.11 2.87
CA ASN A 175 -8.24 10.46 3.84
C ASN A 175 -6.99 10.99 3.13
N PHE A 176 -6.17 11.77 3.83
CA PHE A 176 -4.84 12.12 3.34
C PHE A 176 -3.84 11.04 3.78
N GLY A 177 -3.04 10.54 2.85
CA GLY A 177 -1.97 9.60 3.11
C GLY A 177 -0.60 10.19 2.76
N LEU A 178 0.41 9.78 3.50
CA LEU A 178 1.79 10.12 3.23
C LEU A 178 2.67 8.88 3.41
N SER A 179 3.39 8.51 2.36
CA SER A 179 4.40 7.47 2.44
C SER A 179 5.78 8.01 2.04
N GLY A 180 6.80 7.37 2.57
CA GLY A 180 8.17 7.71 2.22
C GLY A 180 9.14 6.59 2.58
N GLY A 181 10.30 6.59 1.93
CA GLY A 181 11.23 5.51 2.14
C GLY A 181 12.57 5.71 1.44
N LEU A 182 13.36 4.65 1.52
CA LEU A 182 14.68 4.56 0.95
C LEU A 182 14.83 3.23 0.22
N GLU A 183 15.32 3.26 -1.01
CA GLU A 183 15.75 2.07 -1.75
C GLU A 183 17.27 2.12 -1.96
N LEU A 184 17.92 0.98 -1.79
CA LEU A 184 19.34 0.74 -2.11
C LEU A 184 19.37 -0.28 -3.25
N ASN A 185 19.83 0.14 -4.43
CA ASN A 185 19.84 -0.67 -5.65
C ASN A 185 21.27 -0.96 -6.09
N MET A 186 21.66 -2.21 -6.13
CA MET A 186 22.97 -2.65 -6.60
C MET A 186 22.99 -2.76 -8.12
N LEU A 187 24.18 -2.69 -8.72
CA LEU A 187 24.37 -2.83 -10.16
C LEU A 187 23.97 -4.22 -10.69
N SER A 188 23.95 -5.25 -9.84
CA SER A 188 23.51 -6.61 -10.15
C SER A 188 22.00 -6.73 -10.39
N GLY A 189 21.22 -5.69 -10.03
CA GLY A 189 19.75 -5.72 -10.05
C GLY A 189 19.12 -6.10 -8.72
N PHE A 190 19.92 -6.57 -7.75
CA PHE A 190 19.45 -6.80 -6.38
C PHE A 190 19.35 -5.46 -5.62
N GLY A 191 18.36 -5.36 -4.75
CA GLY A 191 18.20 -4.20 -3.87
C GLY A 191 17.42 -4.54 -2.60
N VAL A 192 17.49 -3.59 -1.66
CA VAL A 192 16.72 -3.62 -0.42
C VAL A 192 16.03 -2.28 -0.23
N HIS A 193 14.96 -2.26 0.53
CA HIS A 193 14.23 -1.02 0.80
C HIS A 193 13.60 -1.04 2.18
N ALA A 194 13.37 0.16 2.70
CA ALA A 194 12.58 0.41 3.88
C ALA A 194 11.68 1.61 3.65
N SER A 195 10.49 1.59 4.22
CA SER A 195 9.51 2.67 4.06
C SER A 195 8.59 2.76 5.27
N TYR A 196 8.00 3.92 5.43
CA TYR A 196 6.91 4.16 6.35
C TYR A 196 5.74 4.78 5.60
N ASP A 197 4.55 4.36 5.94
CA ASP A 197 3.28 4.83 5.40
C ASP A 197 2.36 5.24 6.54
N ALA A 198 1.69 6.37 6.40
CA ALA A 198 0.70 6.85 7.36
C ALA A 198 -0.53 7.38 6.64
N VAL A 199 -1.70 7.13 7.19
CA VAL A 199 -2.98 7.68 6.75
C VAL A 199 -3.54 8.53 7.89
N PHE A 200 -3.84 9.79 7.59
CA PHE A 200 -4.39 10.74 8.56
C PHE A 200 -5.91 10.68 8.47
N ALA A 201 -6.51 9.92 9.38
CA ALA A 201 -7.95 9.70 9.45
C ALA A 201 -8.55 10.39 10.68
N ASP A 202 -9.87 10.61 10.65
CA ASP A 202 -10.59 11.07 11.82
C ASP A 202 -10.49 10.01 12.94
N GLY A 203 -9.79 10.36 14.02
CA GLY A 203 -9.65 9.50 15.22
C GLY A 203 -8.33 8.76 15.35
N GLY A 204 -7.38 8.90 14.40
CA GLY A 204 -6.05 8.29 14.52
C GLY A 204 -5.17 8.44 13.29
N THR A 205 -3.94 7.94 13.41
CA THR A 205 -2.97 7.91 12.32
C THR A 205 -2.46 6.48 12.14
N PRO A 206 -3.26 5.57 11.56
CA PRO A 206 -2.79 4.24 11.23
C PRO A 206 -1.56 4.34 10.32
N GLY A 207 -0.52 3.61 10.70
CA GLY A 207 0.75 3.62 10.02
C GLY A 207 1.36 2.23 9.89
N VAL A 208 2.19 2.06 8.86
CA VAL A 208 2.87 0.81 8.58
C VAL A 208 4.35 1.09 8.29
N PHE A 209 5.23 0.45 9.05
CA PHE A 209 6.64 0.36 8.70
C PHE A 209 6.86 -0.90 7.86
N GLY A 210 7.60 -0.80 6.76
CA GLY A 210 7.89 -1.93 5.88
C GLY A 210 9.35 -2.01 5.50
N VAL A 211 9.82 -3.24 5.37
CA VAL A 211 11.15 -3.56 4.82
C VAL A 211 11.02 -4.65 3.77
N GLY A 212 11.92 -4.65 2.82
CA GLY A 212 11.88 -5.67 1.78
C GLY A 212 13.19 -5.76 0.98
N ALA A 213 13.21 -6.79 0.15
CA ALA A 213 14.26 -7.01 -0.82
C ALA A 213 13.64 -7.20 -2.20
N HIS A 214 14.39 -6.85 -3.24
CA HIS A 214 13.90 -6.99 -4.60
C HIS A 214 15.01 -7.36 -5.57
N TYR A 215 14.58 -7.92 -6.67
CA TYR A 215 15.43 -8.16 -7.83
C TYR A 215 14.80 -7.58 -9.10
N THR A 216 15.58 -6.81 -9.85
CA THR A 216 15.16 -6.19 -11.10
C THR A 216 15.89 -6.82 -12.27
N PHE A 217 15.11 -7.42 -13.15
CA PHE A 217 15.59 -7.99 -14.41
C PHE A 217 15.76 -6.87 -15.43
N ARG A 218 16.95 -6.77 -16.03
CA ARG A 218 17.18 -5.89 -17.16
C ARG A 218 16.66 -6.57 -18.42
N VAL A 219 15.59 -6.07 -18.99
CA VAL A 219 15.07 -6.54 -20.26
C VAL A 219 15.58 -5.62 -21.37
N PRO A 220 16.34 -6.11 -22.36
CA PRO A 220 16.77 -5.30 -23.48
C PRO A 220 15.56 -4.72 -24.21
N GLY A 221 15.52 -3.39 -24.38
CA GLY A 221 14.41 -2.69 -25.04
C GLY A 221 13.24 -2.23 -24.14
N LEU A 222 13.32 -2.53 -22.83
CA LEU A 222 12.40 -1.98 -21.81
C LEU A 222 13.11 -0.90 -20.96
#